data_e7f74e7f8c73d4d07a19dd4c14bdf212
#
_entry.id   e7f74e7f8c73d4d07a19dd4c14bdf212
#
_cell.length_a   1.000
_cell.length_b   1.000
_cell.length_c   1.000
_cell.angle_alpha   90.00
_cell.angle_beta   90.00
_cell.angle_gamma   90.00
#
_symmetry.space_group_name_H-M   'P 1'
#
loop_
_entity.id
_entity.type
_entity.pdbx_description
1 polymer ?
#
loop_
_entity_poly.entity_id
_entity_poly.type
_entity_poly.pdbx_seq_one_letter_code
_entity_poly.pdbx_strand_id
1 'polypeptide(L)'
;MEEIYMTQEELNNSIEIGEIIETDMGEKLRCVSKENGEPIFEHVFDYHMDFGGAIKALKEGYKVARKGWNGKGMFLWLKPATEVKSEWCKDPQLKSLAEENGGSINALGTICMYTHDSTGRKAILTGWLASQSDMLLEDWVIVD
;
A
#
# COMPACT_ATOMS: atom_id res chain seq x y z
N MET A 1 -15.16 7.62 -40.37
CA MET A 1 -14.25 8.29 -39.45
C MET A 1 -12.90 7.61 -39.52
N GLU A 2 -11.87 8.31 -39.94
CA GLU A 2 -10.53 7.74 -39.96
C GLU A 2 -9.97 7.67 -38.54
N GLU A 3 -9.55 6.49 -38.13
CA GLU A 3 -8.81 6.34 -36.87
C GLU A 3 -7.38 6.85 -37.09
N ILE A 4 -6.96 7.80 -36.26
CA ILE A 4 -5.60 8.33 -36.33
C ILE A 4 -4.77 7.55 -35.33
N TYR A 5 -3.80 6.80 -35.84
CA TYR A 5 -2.84 6.08 -34.99
C TYR A 5 -1.57 6.91 -34.80
N MET A 6 -1.18 7.12 -33.57
CA MET A 6 0.11 7.73 -33.26
C MET A 6 1.20 6.66 -33.23
N THR A 7 2.40 7.01 -33.71
CA THR A 7 3.57 6.17 -33.47
C THR A 7 3.94 6.20 -31.98
N GLN A 8 4.70 5.21 -31.53
CA GLN A 8 5.17 5.18 -30.14
C GLN A 8 6.01 6.42 -29.82
N GLU A 9 6.83 6.87 -30.76
CA GLU A 9 7.63 8.09 -30.60
C GLU A 9 6.74 9.35 -30.49
N GLU A 10 5.74 9.47 -31.32
CA GLU A 10 4.77 10.58 -31.26
C GLU A 10 4.02 10.57 -29.93
N LEU A 11 3.59 9.38 -29.48
CA LEU A 11 2.91 9.23 -28.19
C LEU A 11 3.83 9.63 -27.03
N ASN A 12 5.08 9.17 -27.02
CA ASN A 12 6.06 9.52 -25.99
C ASN A 12 6.34 11.01 -25.96
N ASN A 13 6.42 11.66 -27.11
CA ASN A 13 6.67 13.10 -27.23
C ASN A 13 5.45 13.93 -26.81
N SER A 14 4.24 13.38 -26.92
CA SER A 14 3.00 14.07 -26.55
C SER A 14 2.73 14.08 -25.05
N ILE A 15 3.34 13.15 -24.30
CA ILE A 15 3.16 13.06 -22.85
C ILE A 15 4.07 14.06 -22.15
N GLU A 16 3.49 14.90 -21.29
CA GLU A 16 4.21 15.89 -20.51
C GLU A 16 4.46 15.40 -19.08
N ILE A 17 5.53 15.90 -18.46
CA ILE A 17 5.82 15.64 -17.05
C ILE A 17 4.66 16.16 -16.19
N GLY A 18 4.16 15.32 -15.31
CA GLY A 18 2.99 15.59 -14.46
C GLY A 18 1.68 15.08 -15.03
N GLU A 19 1.65 14.69 -16.30
CA GLU A 19 0.45 14.15 -16.94
C GLU A 19 0.15 12.75 -16.42
N ILE A 20 -1.15 12.46 -16.23
CA ILE A 20 -1.65 11.15 -15.79
C ILE A 20 -2.29 10.46 -16.99
N ILE A 21 -1.86 9.23 -17.24
CA ILE A 21 -2.47 8.36 -18.24
C ILE A 21 -3.12 7.15 -17.57
N GLU A 22 -4.09 6.55 -18.25
CA GLU A 22 -4.72 5.31 -17.81
C GLU A 22 -4.39 4.22 -18.82
N THR A 23 -3.93 3.06 -18.32
CA THR A 23 -3.63 1.90 -19.15
C THR A 23 -4.90 1.10 -19.46
N ASP A 24 -4.82 0.19 -20.44
CA ASP A 24 -5.94 -0.71 -20.81
C ASP A 24 -6.40 -1.57 -19.63
N MET A 25 -5.54 -1.77 -18.64
CA MET A 25 -5.85 -2.53 -17.44
C MET A 25 -6.42 -1.67 -16.30
N GLY A 26 -6.69 -0.39 -16.56
CA GLY A 26 -7.25 0.54 -15.58
C GLY A 26 -6.24 1.10 -14.59
N GLU A 27 -4.95 0.88 -14.81
CA GLU A 27 -3.90 1.47 -13.98
C GLU A 27 -3.70 2.94 -14.36
N LYS A 28 -3.52 3.80 -13.35
CA LYS A 28 -3.18 5.20 -13.56
C LYS A 28 -1.71 5.42 -13.29
N LEU A 29 -1.05 6.06 -14.24
CA LEU A 29 0.38 6.34 -14.21
C LEU A 29 0.61 7.85 -14.41
N ARG A 30 1.49 8.42 -13.61
CA ARG A 30 1.94 9.81 -13.78
C ARG A 30 3.34 9.82 -14.40
N CYS A 31 3.52 10.63 -15.43
CA CYS A 31 4.83 10.88 -15.98
C CYS A 31 5.62 11.76 -14.99
N VAL A 32 6.70 11.24 -14.41
CA VAL A 32 7.52 11.95 -13.40
C VAL A 32 8.78 12.55 -14.00
N SER A 33 9.27 11.99 -15.09
CA SER A 33 10.46 12.47 -15.79
C SER A 33 10.50 11.92 -17.21
N LYS A 34 11.47 12.41 -18.00
CA LYS A 34 11.78 11.86 -19.33
C LYS A 34 13.28 11.59 -19.43
N GLU A 35 13.64 10.42 -19.96
CA GLU A 35 15.02 10.09 -20.33
C GLU A 35 15.08 9.80 -21.82
N ASN A 36 15.96 10.52 -22.53
CA ASN A 36 16.11 10.40 -23.99
C ASN A 36 14.79 10.54 -24.77
N GLY A 37 13.88 11.41 -24.26
CA GLY A 37 12.55 11.62 -24.85
C GLY A 37 11.50 10.58 -24.43
N GLU A 38 11.89 9.53 -23.75
CA GLU A 38 10.96 8.50 -23.27
C GLU A 38 10.42 8.84 -21.88
N PRO A 39 9.09 8.80 -21.65
CA PRO A 39 8.52 9.12 -20.37
C PRO A 39 8.79 8.00 -19.35
N ILE A 40 9.07 8.40 -18.12
CA ILE A 40 9.19 7.51 -16.97
C ILE A 40 7.94 7.71 -16.12
N PHE A 41 7.27 6.62 -15.79
CA PHE A 41 6.00 6.63 -15.08
C PHE A 41 6.13 6.11 -13.66
N GLU A 42 5.28 6.67 -12.80
CA GLU A 42 5.04 6.23 -11.45
C GLU A 42 3.55 5.91 -11.29
N HIS A 43 3.20 4.87 -10.55
CA HIS A 43 1.81 4.53 -10.26
C HIS A 43 1.12 5.67 -9.51
N VAL A 44 -0.08 6.03 -9.97
CA VAL A 44 -0.98 6.95 -9.26
C VAL A 44 -2.16 6.15 -8.76
N PHE A 45 -2.29 6.08 -7.45
CA PHE A 45 -3.49 5.52 -6.85
C PHE A 45 -4.56 6.62 -6.76
N ASP A 46 -5.77 6.28 -7.16
CA ASP A 46 -6.87 7.21 -7.07
C ASP A 46 -7.06 7.69 -5.64
N TYR A 47 -7.44 8.96 -5.52
CA TYR A 47 -7.73 9.56 -4.23
C TYR A 47 -8.84 8.81 -3.47
N HIS A 48 -9.70 8.11 -4.22
CA HIS A 48 -10.74 7.23 -3.69
C HIS A 48 -10.57 5.84 -4.29
N MET A 49 -9.89 4.98 -3.55
CA MET A 49 -9.72 3.58 -3.94
C MET A 49 -10.78 2.72 -3.29
N ASP A 50 -11.12 1.62 -3.95
CA ASP A 50 -11.84 0.52 -3.31
C ASP A 50 -10.88 -0.29 -2.40
N PHE A 51 -11.40 -1.29 -1.72
CA PHE A 51 -10.59 -2.13 -0.84
C PHE A 51 -9.50 -2.90 -1.60
N GLY A 52 -9.81 -3.38 -2.80
CA GLY A 52 -8.82 -4.03 -3.66
C GLY A 52 -7.65 -3.12 -4.00
N GLY A 53 -7.92 -1.86 -4.32
CA GLY A 53 -6.90 -0.84 -4.55
C GLY A 53 -6.07 -0.55 -3.31
N ALA A 54 -6.70 -0.50 -2.14
CA ALA A 54 -6.00 -0.32 -0.86
C ALA A 54 -5.04 -1.49 -0.57
N ILE A 55 -5.48 -2.73 -0.78
CA ILE A 55 -4.63 -3.92 -0.61
C ILE A 55 -3.45 -3.89 -1.58
N LYS A 56 -3.68 -3.53 -2.84
CA LYS A 56 -2.61 -3.38 -3.83
C LYS A 56 -1.58 -2.33 -3.37
N ALA A 57 -2.04 -1.18 -2.90
CA ALA A 57 -1.19 -0.12 -2.37
C ALA A 57 -0.36 -0.59 -1.16
N LEU A 58 -0.97 -1.33 -0.23
CA LEU A 58 -0.27 -1.91 0.91
C LEU A 58 0.86 -2.86 0.47
N LYS A 59 0.60 -3.71 -0.52
CA LYS A 59 1.60 -4.64 -1.05
C LYS A 59 2.76 -3.93 -1.74
N GLU A 60 2.55 -2.73 -2.22
CA GLU A 60 3.58 -1.89 -2.83
C GLU A 60 4.33 -1.02 -1.82
N GLY A 61 3.99 -1.11 -0.53
CA GLY A 61 4.68 -0.43 0.56
C GLY A 61 4.08 0.91 0.96
N TYR A 62 2.90 1.25 0.45
CA TYR A 62 2.22 2.49 0.82
C TYR A 62 1.43 2.35 2.11
N LYS A 63 1.22 3.48 2.78
CA LYS A 63 0.27 3.60 3.89
C LYS A 63 -1.09 3.98 3.33
N VAL A 64 -2.15 3.39 3.86
CA VAL A 64 -3.52 3.68 3.43
C VAL A 64 -4.42 3.98 4.62
N ALA A 65 -5.47 4.73 4.39
CA ALA A 65 -6.51 5.03 5.37
C ALA A 65 -7.84 5.22 4.67
N ARG A 66 -8.92 5.15 5.44
CA ARG A 66 -10.25 5.52 4.96
C ARG A 66 -10.57 6.95 5.37
N LYS A 67 -11.17 7.71 4.46
CA LYS A 67 -11.67 9.05 4.78
C LYS A 67 -12.74 9.03 5.85
N GLY A 68 -13.55 7.97 5.90
CA GLY A 68 -14.60 7.79 6.88
C GLY A 68 -14.15 7.42 8.29
N TRP A 69 -12.87 7.18 8.53
CA TRP A 69 -12.39 6.87 9.86
C TRP A 69 -12.42 8.10 10.76
N ASN A 70 -12.92 7.92 11.99
CA ASN A 70 -13.09 8.99 12.96
C ASN A 70 -11.82 9.42 13.68
N GLY A 71 -10.79 8.57 13.64
CA GLY A 71 -9.51 8.84 14.27
C GLY A 71 -8.57 9.59 13.34
N LYS A 72 -8.14 10.78 13.74
CA LYS A 72 -7.18 11.55 12.95
C LYS A 72 -5.81 10.89 12.96
N GLY A 73 -5.21 10.77 11.77
CA GLY A 73 -3.87 10.22 11.62
C GLY A 73 -3.79 8.71 11.68
N MET A 74 -4.91 8.00 11.74
CA MET A 74 -4.94 6.54 11.65
C MET A 74 -4.56 6.09 10.25
N PHE A 75 -3.73 5.07 10.15
CA PHE A 75 -3.39 4.47 8.87
C PHE A 75 -2.99 3.01 9.03
N LEU A 76 -3.01 2.30 7.91
CA LEU A 76 -2.54 0.93 7.80
C LEU A 76 -1.22 0.88 7.04
N TRP A 77 -0.41 -0.11 7.37
CA TRP A 77 0.74 -0.50 6.54
C TRP A 77 0.89 -2.02 6.57
N LEU A 78 1.58 -2.55 5.58
CA LEU A 78 1.89 -3.98 5.54
C LEU A 78 3.26 -4.22 6.17
N LYS A 79 3.28 -4.96 7.27
CA LYS A 79 4.50 -5.49 7.86
C LYS A 79 4.87 -6.76 7.10
N PRO A 80 6.00 -6.82 6.40
CA PRO A 80 6.34 -7.98 5.60
C PRO A 80 6.65 -9.21 6.46
N ALA A 81 6.52 -10.39 5.86
CA ALA A 81 6.96 -11.62 6.48
C ALA A 81 8.47 -11.59 6.74
N THR A 82 8.90 -12.12 7.85
CA THR A 82 10.31 -12.16 8.24
C THR A 82 10.61 -13.34 9.14
N GLU A 83 11.86 -13.77 9.16
CA GLU A 83 12.35 -14.74 10.13
C GLU A 83 12.67 -14.03 11.44
N VAL A 84 12.17 -14.56 12.55
CA VAL A 84 12.39 -14.03 13.89
C VAL A 84 13.26 -15.00 14.69
N LYS A 85 14.40 -14.54 15.16
CA LYS A 85 15.28 -15.35 16.01
C LYS A 85 14.79 -15.33 17.45
N SER A 86 14.94 -16.45 18.15
CA SER A 86 14.51 -16.60 19.56
C SER A 86 15.10 -15.53 20.46
N GLU A 87 16.34 -15.14 20.24
CA GLU A 87 17.05 -14.12 21.02
C GLU A 87 16.45 -12.71 20.87
N TRP A 88 15.66 -12.46 19.82
CA TRP A 88 14.99 -11.19 19.59
C TRP A 88 13.58 -11.13 20.20
N CYS A 89 13.07 -12.27 20.66
CA CYS A 89 11.70 -12.38 21.14
C CYS A 89 11.60 -11.95 22.60
N LYS A 90 10.74 -10.97 22.86
CA LYS A 90 10.37 -10.57 24.24
C LYS A 90 9.14 -11.33 24.73
N ASP A 91 8.27 -11.76 23.80
CA ASP A 91 7.11 -12.58 24.11
C ASP A 91 7.57 -14.00 24.45
N PRO A 92 7.28 -14.51 25.67
CA PRO A 92 7.74 -15.84 26.07
C PRO A 92 7.21 -16.97 25.21
N GLN A 93 5.98 -16.86 24.73
CA GLN A 93 5.36 -17.90 23.89
C GLN A 93 6.04 -17.95 22.53
N LEU A 94 6.26 -16.80 21.91
CA LEU A 94 6.94 -16.70 20.63
C LEU A 94 8.38 -17.21 20.73
N LYS A 95 9.07 -16.83 21.80
CA LYS A 95 10.44 -17.29 22.09
C LYS A 95 10.50 -18.82 22.20
N SER A 96 9.56 -19.42 22.93
CA SER A 96 9.48 -20.87 23.10
C SER A 96 9.28 -21.58 21.77
N LEU A 97 8.36 -21.07 20.93
CA LEU A 97 8.12 -21.64 19.61
C LEU A 97 9.35 -21.55 18.68
N ALA A 98 10.06 -20.42 18.72
CA ALA A 98 11.28 -20.25 17.95
C ALA A 98 12.39 -21.20 18.44
N GLU A 99 12.55 -21.38 19.73
CA GLU A 99 13.52 -22.32 20.32
C GLU A 99 13.20 -23.75 19.93
N GLU A 100 11.92 -24.17 19.97
CA GLU A 100 11.45 -25.49 19.53
C GLU A 100 11.72 -25.73 18.04
N ASN A 101 11.78 -24.67 17.24
CA ASN A 101 12.00 -24.72 15.80
C ASN A 101 13.48 -24.48 15.41
N GLY A 102 14.40 -24.78 16.30
CA GLY A 102 15.83 -24.70 16.02
C GLY A 102 16.44 -23.30 16.17
N GLY A 103 15.75 -22.37 16.85
CA GLY A 103 16.28 -21.04 17.17
C GLY A 103 15.65 -19.89 16.39
N SER A 104 14.76 -20.18 15.44
CA SER A 104 14.03 -19.15 14.69
C SER A 104 12.66 -19.65 14.24
N ILE A 105 11.77 -18.75 13.92
CA ILE A 105 10.45 -19.05 13.37
C ILE A 105 10.05 -17.96 12.36
N ASN A 106 9.33 -18.35 11.32
CA ASN A 106 8.84 -17.40 10.32
C ASN A 106 7.58 -16.69 10.86
N ALA A 107 7.64 -15.37 10.92
CA ALA A 107 6.48 -14.53 11.16
C ALA A 107 5.86 -14.17 9.82
N LEU A 108 4.59 -14.48 9.66
CA LEU A 108 3.85 -14.14 8.43
C LEU A 108 3.66 -12.63 8.31
N GLY A 109 3.53 -12.16 7.07
CA GLY A 109 3.18 -10.77 6.82
C GLY A 109 1.82 -10.44 7.42
N THR A 110 1.66 -9.23 7.95
CA THR A 110 0.41 -8.80 8.57
C THR A 110 0.14 -7.32 8.31
N ILE A 111 -1.14 -6.97 8.22
CA ILE A 111 -1.56 -5.58 8.12
C ILE A 111 -1.62 -5.02 9.54
N CYS A 112 -0.89 -3.94 9.77
CA CYS A 112 -0.85 -3.24 11.05
C CYS A 112 -1.60 -1.91 10.95
N MET A 113 -2.14 -1.45 12.07
CA MET A 113 -2.81 -0.17 12.16
C MET A 113 -2.10 0.73 13.18
N TYR A 114 -1.78 1.96 12.75
CA TYR A 114 -1.42 3.03 13.66
C TYR A 114 -2.69 3.72 14.14
N THR A 115 -2.84 3.84 15.45
CA THR A 115 -4.07 4.36 16.06
C THR A 115 -3.74 5.03 17.41
N HIS A 116 -4.77 5.27 18.19
CA HIS A 116 -4.67 5.71 19.58
C HIS A 116 -5.48 4.77 20.48
N ASP A 117 -4.99 4.51 21.67
CA ASP A 117 -5.72 3.73 22.65
C ASP A 117 -6.85 4.54 23.29
N SER A 118 -7.60 3.94 24.22
CA SER A 118 -8.71 4.59 24.92
C SER A 118 -8.28 5.80 25.75
N THR A 119 -7.00 5.93 26.06
CA THR A 119 -6.45 7.07 26.81
C THR A 119 -5.89 8.19 25.92
N GLY A 120 -5.98 8.02 24.59
CA GLY A 120 -5.43 8.95 23.61
C GLY A 120 -3.94 8.78 23.32
N ARG A 121 -3.29 7.74 23.86
CA ARG A 121 -1.89 7.45 23.56
C ARG A 121 -1.75 6.78 22.20
N LYS A 122 -0.66 7.09 21.51
CA LYS A 122 -0.30 6.44 20.26
C LYS A 122 -0.16 4.94 20.47
N ALA A 123 -0.77 4.15 19.61
CA ALA A 123 -0.80 2.70 19.70
C ALA A 123 -0.70 2.03 18.34
N ILE A 124 -0.25 0.79 18.34
CA ILE A 124 -0.16 -0.05 17.14
C ILE A 124 -0.98 -1.30 17.37
N LEU A 125 -1.87 -1.60 16.43
CA LEU A 125 -2.56 -2.88 16.38
C LEU A 125 -1.89 -3.74 15.31
N THR A 126 -1.32 -4.86 15.71
CA THR A 126 -0.73 -5.85 14.81
C THR A 126 -1.79 -6.88 14.46
N GLY A 127 -2.06 -7.08 13.16
CA GLY A 127 -3.12 -7.98 12.72
C GLY A 127 -4.49 -7.31 12.67
N TRP A 128 -4.58 -6.21 11.93
CA TRP A 128 -5.85 -5.51 11.73
C TRP A 128 -6.84 -6.35 10.90
N LEU A 129 -8.11 -6.35 11.30
CA LEU A 129 -9.20 -7.01 10.59
C LEU A 129 -10.13 -5.96 9.97
N ALA A 130 -10.43 -6.15 8.69
CA ALA A 130 -11.36 -5.29 7.96
C ALA A 130 -12.80 -5.57 8.38
N SER A 131 -13.56 -4.50 8.65
CA SER A 131 -15.00 -4.58 8.81
C SER A 131 -15.68 -4.69 7.43
N GLN A 132 -16.99 -4.96 7.42
CA GLN A 132 -17.75 -4.96 6.17
C GLN A 132 -17.69 -3.58 5.49
N SER A 133 -17.81 -2.50 6.25
CA SER A 133 -17.67 -1.15 5.71
C SER A 133 -16.29 -0.92 5.11
N ASP A 134 -15.23 -1.39 5.76
CA ASP A 134 -13.86 -1.28 5.24
C ASP A 134 -13.71 -1.97 3.88
N MET A 135 -14.35 -3.11 3.70
CA MET A 135 -14.26 -3.90 2.47
C MET A 135 -15.15 -3.38 1.33
N LEU A 136 -16.28 -2.76 1.64
CA LEU A 136 -17.31 -2.43 0.66
C LEU A 136 -17.34 -0.97 0.23
N LEU A 137 -16.79 -0.05 1.03
CA LEU A 137 -16.77 1.37 0.70
C LEU A 137 -15.54 1.71 -0.16
N GLU A 138 -15.68 2.76 -0.95
CA GLU A 138 -14.68 3.21 -1.91
C GLU A 138 -14.06 4.56 -1.48
N ASP A 139 -13.73 4.67 -0.20
CA ASP A 139 -13.18 5.89 0.40
C ASP A 139 -11.72 5.74 0.86
N TRP A 140 -11.02 4.75 0.35
CA TRP A 140 -9.62 4.51 0.66
C TRP A 140 -8.70 5.50 -0.02
N VAL A 141 -7.70 5.98 0.71
CA VAL A 141 -6.71 6.95 0.24
C VAL A 141 -5.31 6.53 0.65
N ILE A 142 -4.30 6.95 -0.12
CA ILE A 142 -2.90 6.83 0.28
C ILE A 142 -2.58 7.98 1.24
N VAL A 143 -1.83 7.68 2.27
CA VAL A 143 -1.36 8.62 3.30
C VAL A 143 0.14 8.80 3.15
N ASP A 144 0.60 10.05 3.24
CA ASP A 144 2.03 10.39 3.22
C ASP A 144 2.73 10.05 4.54
#